data_925aefb5293b3e9c74e2494d362ca116
#
_entry.id   925aefb5293b3e9c74e2494d362ca116
#
_cell.length_a   1.000
_cell.length_b   1.000
_cell.length_c   1.000
_cell.angle_alpha   90.00
_cell.angle_beta   90.00
_cell.angle_gamma   90.00
#
_symmetry.space_group_name_H-M   'P 1'
#
loop_
_entity.id
_entity.type
_entity.pdbx_description
1 polymer ?
#
loop_
_entity_poly.entity_id
_entity_poly.type
_entity_poly.pdbx_seq_one_letter_code
_entity_poly.pdbx_strand_id
1 'polypeptide(L)'
;MTLDPEKWRGDFPILQQKIHRQRQLVFLDNAASTQRPVQVIDAMSAVYRSTYANVHRGNHWLSEQSTMQFEAARAAVARFLGTDNPREIVFTSGTTAGINLVARAWGEQSLRPGDEILLTELEHHSNMVPWQQLAARTGAKVRFVPIDEDGMVQLDAARRALNSKTRVFAFAAVSNVLATVNPVEDFCRLAREQGVLTVVDAAQHVPHDPTDVKRWGADFVAFSGHKMLGPTGIGVLYGKFERLDAMPPFLGGGSMIDRVTWDGFTP
;
A
#
# COMPACT_ATOMS: atom_id res chain seq x y z
N MET A 1 -13.74 -24.31 -8.55
CA MET A 1 -14.65 -24.32 -7.38
C MET A 1 -15.63 -23.20 -7.54
N THR A 2 -16.92 -23.50 -7.56
CA THR A 2 -17.95 -22.45 -7.51
C THR A 2 -17.95 -21.86 -6.10
N LEU A 3 -17.78 -20.55 -6.01
CA LEU A 3 -17.84 -19.83 -4.73
C LEU A 3 -19.31 -19.88 -4.26
N ASP A 4 -19.54 -20.37 -3.07
CA ASP A 4 -20.87 -20.39 -2.43
C ASP A 4 -20.96 -19.18 -1.47
N PRO A 5 -21.62 -18.08 -1.85
CA PRO A 5 -21.70 -16.90 -1.00
C PRO A 5 -22.42 -17.13 0.33
N GLU A 6 -23.37 -18.06 0.38
CA GLU A 6 -24.16 -18.33 1.59
C GLU A 6 -23.28 -18.96 2.69
N LYS A 7 -22.26 -19.71 2.31
CA LYS A 7 -21.28 -20.28 3.24
C LYS A 7 -20.54 -19.21 4.06
N TRP A 8 -20.27 -18.06 3.45
CA TRP A 8 -19.48 -16.98 4.06
C TRP A 8 -20.30 -15.84 4.62
N ARG A 9 -21.56 -15.70 4.16
CA ARG A 9 -22.43 -14.60 4.56
C ARG A 9 -22.64 -14.53 6.08
N GLY A 10 -22.67 -15.66 6.76
CA GLY A 10 -22.81 -15.76 8.21
C GLY A 10 -21.64 -15.14 9.00
N ASP A 11 -20.45 -15.08 8.40
CA ASP A 11 -19.27 -14.47 9.01
C ASP A 11 -19.34 -12.93 9.07
N PHE A 12 -20.27 -12.32 8.35
CA PHE A 12 -20.41 -10.86 8.27
C PHE A 12 -21.66 -10.37 9.02
N PRO A 13 -21.53 -9.99 10.31
CA PRO A 13 -22.69 -9.62 11.14
C PRO A 13 -23.53 -8.47 10.54
N ILE A 14 -22.87 -7.51 9.88
CA ILE A 14 -23.54 -6.36 9.25
C ILE A 14 -24.50 -6.78 8.16
N LEU A 15 -24.24 -7.87 7.43
CA LEU A 15 -25.07 -8.37 6.34
C LEU A 15 -26.35 -9.06 6.84
N GLN A 16 -26.46 -9.31 8.15
CA GLN A 16 -27.68 -9.82 8.77
C GLN A 16 -28.71 -8.73 9.03
N GLN A 17 -28.36 -7.46 8.87
CA GLN A 17 -29.25 -6.34 9.11
C GLN A 17 -30.37 -6.26 8.07
N LYS A 18 -31.54 -5.90 8.53
CA LYS A 18 -32.67 -5.52 7.70
C LYS A 18 -32.80 -4.00 7.67
N ILE A 19 -32.89 -3.44 6.47
CA ILE A 19 -32.98 -2.00 6.22
C ILE A 19 -34.28 -1.70 5.44
N HIS A 20 -34.67 -0.44 5.38
CA HIS A 20 -35.75 0.02 4.52
C HIS A 20 -36.98 -0.93 4.44
N ARG A 21 -37.86 -0.95 5.45
CA ARG A 21 -39.03 -1.81 5.53
C ARG A 21 -38.73 -3.32 5.54
N GLN A 22 -37.73 -3.72 6.35
CA GLN A 22 -37.38 -5.13 6.56
C GLN A 22 -36.72 -5.84 5.35
N ARG A 23 -36.18 -5.10 4.40
CA ARG A 23 -35.41 -5.71 3.30
C ARG A 23 -34.01 -6.11 3.79
N GLN A 24 -33.53 -7.25 3.32
CA GLN A 24 -32.16 -7.71 3.56
C GLN A 24 -31.16 -6.66 3.02
N LEU A 25 -30.12 -6.36 3.78
CA LEU A 25 -29.02 -5.51 3.32
C LEU A 25 -28.28 -6.19 2.15
N VAL A 26 -28.18 -5.49 1.04
CA VAL A 26 -27.27 -5.82 -0.09
C VAL A 26 -26.20 -4.75 -0.14
N PHE A 27 -24.93 -5.15 -0.06
CA PHE A 27 -23.79 -4.25 -0.09
C PHE A 27 -22.90 -4.57 -1.30
N LEU A 28 -22.78 -3.63 -2.22
CA LEU A 28 -22.06 -3.79 -3.49
C LEU A 28 -20.89 -2.81 -3.66
N ASP A 29 -20.59 -2.00 -2.64
CA ASP A 29 -19.55 -0.96 -2.70
C ASP A 29 -18.22 -1.42 -2.08
N ASN A 30 -17.79 -2.65 -2.42
CA ASN A 30 -16.56 -3.23 -1.87
C ASN A 30 -15.29 -2.57 -2.41
N ALA A 31 -15.35 -1.94 -3.59
CA ALA A 31 -14.22 -1.18 -4.15
C ALA A 31 -13.88 0.06 -3.29
N ALA A 32 -14.86 0.66 -2.63
CA ALA A 32 -14.65 1.73 -1.68
C ALA A 32 -14.14 1.20 -0.32
N SER A 33 -14.83 0.19 0.25
CA SER A 33 -14.44 -0.45 1.52
C SER A 33 -15.20 -1.77 1.69
N THR A 34 -14.55 -2.84 2.09
CA THR A 34 -15.21 -4.13 2.39
C THR A 34 -15.87 -4.12 3.76
N GLN A 35 -16.78 -5.05 4.01
CA GLN A 35 -17.29 -5.33 5.36
C GLN A 35 -16.32 -6.24 6.13
N ARG A 36 -16.45 -6.26 7.46
CA ARG A 36 -15.53 -7.00 8.34
C ARG A 36 -16.18 -8.29 8.80
N PRO A 37 -15.49 -9.42 8.66
CA PRO A 37 -15.95 -10.67 9.24
C PRO A 37 -15.78 -10.66 10.76
N VAL A 38 -16.58 -11.47 11.44
CA VAL A 38 -16.59 -11.59 12.91
C VAL A 38 -15.18 -11.92 13.46
N GLN A 39 -14.42 -12.72 12.75
CA GLN A 39 -13.05 -13.10 13.13
C GLN A 39 -12.12 -11.88 13.27
N VAL A 40 -12.25 -10.88 12.39
CA VAL A 40 -11.48 -9.63 12.46
C VAL A 40 -11.97 -8.75 13.62
N ILE A 41 -13.28 -8.63 13.79
CA ILE A 41 -13.90 -7.85 14.89
C ILE A 41 -13.47 -8.41 16.25
N ASP A 42 -13.56 -9.72 16.41
CA ASP A 42 -13.22 -10.41 17.65
C ASP A 42 -11.72 -10.37 17.95
N ALA A 43 -10.86 -10.53 16.94
CA ALA A 43 -9.42 -10.39 17.11
C ALA A 43 -9.03 -8.99 17.64
N MET A 44 -9.59 -7.93 17.06
CA MET A 44 -9.37 -6.56 17.54
C MET A 44 -9.85 -6.37 18.97
N SER A 45 -11.06 -6.87 19.28
CA SER A 45 -11.63 -6.80 20.63
C SER A 45 -10.80 -7.58 21.65
N ALA A 46 -10.27 -8.75 21.26
CA ALA A 46 -9.45 -9.59 22.12
C ALA A 46 -8.14 -8.89 22.50
N VAL A 47 -7.48 -8.22 21.57
CA VAL A 47 -6.27 -7.44 21.87
C VAL A 47 -6.54 -6.42 22.96
N TYR A 48 -7.60 -5.58 22.82
CA TYR A 48 -7.94 -4.57 23.82
C TYR A 48 -8.34 -5.16 25.17
N ARG A 49 -8.96 -6.33 25.19
CA ARG A 49 -9.40 -6.98 26.43
C ARG A 49 -8.28 -7.71 27.19
N SER A 50 -7.22 -8.16 26.50
CA SER A 50 -6.30 -9.13 27.10
C SER A 50 -4.81 -8.81 26.97
N THR A 51 -4.35 -8.14 25.92
CA THR A 51 -2.91 -8.02 25.64
C THR A 51 -2.45 -6.62 25.24
N TYR A 52 -3.34 -5.64 25.24
CA TYR A 52 -3.00 -4.28 24.78
C TYR A 52 -1.93 -3.62 25.66
N ALA A 53 -0.80 -3.30 25.05
CA ALA A 53 0.25 -2.50 25.66
C ALA A 53 1.13 -1.86 24.56
N ASN A 54 2.09 -1.04 24.99
CA ASN A 54 3.10 -0.46 24.10
C ASN A 54 3.98 -1.55 23.49
N VAL A 55 4.19 -1.51 22.17
CA VAL A 55 5.06 -2.46 21.45
C VAL A 55 6.53 -2.05 21.56
N HIS A 56 7.46 -3.02 21.54
CA HIS A 56 8.93 -2.90 21.46
C HIS A 56 9.64 -2.33 22.68
N ARG A 57 9.03 -1.48 23.51
CA ARG A 57 9.75 -0.70 24.54
C ARG A 57 9.39 -1.02 26.00
N GLY A 58 8.44 -1.92 26.25
CA GLY A 58 8.05 -2.26 27.61
C GLY A 58 8.77 -3.50 28.13
N ASN A 59 9.16 -3.47 29.42
CA ASN A 59 9.83 -4.59 30.11
C ASN A 59 8.83 -5.40 30.95
N HIS A 60 7.61 -5.62 30.45
CA HIS A 60 6.57 -6.37 31.16
C HIS A 60 5.79 -7.25 30.21
N TRP A 61 5.15 -8.28 30.74
CA TRP A 61 4.49 -9.35 29.99
C TRP A 61 3.51 -8.83 28.91
N LEU A 62 2.66 -7.84 29.22
CA LEU A 62 1.71 -7.30 28.23
C LEU A 62 2.44 -6.68 27.02
N SER A 63 3.55 -5.96 27.23
CA SER A 63 4.33 -5.38 26.16
C SER A 63 5.02 -6.45 25.30
N GLU A 64 5.49 -7.54 25.92
CA GLU A 64 6.05 -8.68 25.20
C GLU A 64 4.99 -9.33 24.32
N GLN A 65 3.79 -9.60 24.87
CA GLN A 65 2.67 -10.17 24.11
C GLN A 65 2.24 -9.26 22.95
N SER A 66 2.11 -7.96 23.17
CA SER A 66 1.78 -7.01 22.11
C SER A 66 2.84 -6.98 21.01
N THR A 67 4.12 -7.01 21.40
CA THR A 67 5.25 -7.03 20.44
C THR A 67 5.25 -8.32 19.63
N MET A 68 5.08 -9.48 20.28
CA MET A 68 5.01 -10.76 19.57
C MET A 68 3.87 -10.80 18.55
N GLN A 69 2.68 -10.32 18.92
CA GLN A 69 1.52 -10.28 18.01
C GLN A 69 1.76 -9.30 16.84
N PHE A 70 2.35 -8.14 17.11
CA PHE A 70 2.66 -7.15 16.08
C PHE A 70 3.67 -7.67 15.06
N GLU A 71 4.75 -8.29 15.51
CA GLU A 71 5.78 -8.87 14.62
C GLU A 71 5.29 -10.13 13.92
N ALA A 72 4.44 -10.94 14.55
CA ALA A 72 3.78 -12.06 13.90
C ALA A 72 2.85 -11.61 12.76
N ALA A 73 2.11 -10.49 12.94
CA ALA A 73 1.30 -9.89 11.89
C ALA A 73 2.17 -9.36 10.73
N ARG A 74 3.30 -8.71 11.04
CA ARG A 74 4.27 -8.25 10.04
C ARG A 74 4.82 -9.42 9.20
N ALA A 75 5.23 -10.50 9.86
CA ALA A 75 5.71 -11.70 9.20
C ALA A 75 4.61 -12.40 8.36
N ALA A 76 3.36 -12.38 8.83
CA ALA A 76 2.23 -12.91 8.07
C ALA A 76 1.97 -12.11 6.79
N VAL A 77 2.03 -10.78 6.86
CA VAL A 77 1.91 -9.90 5.69
C VAL A 77 3.07 -10.13 4.72
N ALA A 78 4.29 -10.27 5.21
CA ALA A 78 5.44 -10.57 4.36
C ALA A 78 5.21 -11.85 3.54
N ARG A 79 4.85 -12.95 4.20
CA ARG A 79 4.53 -14.22 3.51
C ARG A 79 3.37 -14.08 2.54
N PHE A 80 2.32 -13.33 2.90
CA PHE A 80 1.17 -13.09 2.04
C PHE A 80 1.54 -12.38 0.75
N LEU A 81 2.55 -11.52 0.78
CA LEU A 81 3.08 -10.79 -0.38
C LEU A 81 4.22 -11.52 -1.12
N GLY A 82 4.57 -12.74 -0.71
CA GLY A 82 5.63 -13.51 -1.34
C GLY A 82 7.05 -13.03 -1.01
N THR A 83 7.25 -12.38 0.15
CA THR A 83 8.59 -12.07 0.68
C THR A 83 8.87 -12.78 2.00
N ASP A 84 10.11 -13.22 2.20
CA ASP A 84 10.56 -13.85 3.43
C ASP A 84 11.18 -12.86 4.42
N ASN A 85 11.27 -11.57 4.04
CA ASN A 85 11.88 -10.53 4.85
C ASN A 85 10.84 -9.58 5.46
N PRO A 86 10.46 -9.75 6.75
CA PRO A 86 9.52 -8.85 7.41
C PRO A 86 9.97 -7.38 7.47
N ARG A 87 11.27 -7.10 7.34
CA ARG A 87 11.81 -5.73 7.29
C ARG A 87 11.41 -4.96 6.01
N GLU A 88 10.88 -5.66 5.00
CA GLU A 88 10.31 -5.06 3.80
C GLU A 88 8.86 -4.58 3.99
N ILE A 89 8.27 -4.79 5.18
CA ILE A 89 6.89 -4.43 5.49
C ILE A 89 6.84 -3.24 6.46
N VAL A 90 6.21 -2.17 6.01
CA VAL A 90 5.94 -0.97 6.82
C VAL A 90 4.43 -0.83 7.00
N PHE A 91 3.96 -0.85 8.25
CA PHE A 91 2.56 -0.53 8.53
C PHE A 91 2.32 0.97 8.41
N THR A 92 1.26 1.34 7.71
CA THR A 92 0.83 2.72 7.47
C THR A 92 -0.65 2.86 7.83
N SER A 93 -1.20 4.06 7.75
CA SER A 93 -2.65 4.24 7.94
C SER A 93 -3.49 3.92 6.69
N GLY A 94 -2.87 3.47 5.60
CA GLY A 94 -3.51 3.10 4.34
C GLY A 94 -2.60 3.36 3.14
N THR A 95 -3.08 3.01 1.95
CA THR A 95 -2.38 3.20 0.67
C THR A 95 -1.89 4.64 0.49
N THR A 96 -2.76 5.61 0.76
CA THR A 96 -2.43 7.04 0.63
C THR A 96 -1.22 7.41 1.49
N ALA A 97 -1.16 6.93 2.74
CA ALA A 97 -0.03 7.20 3.63
C ALA A 97 1.25 6.52 3.13
N GLY A 98 1.16 5.29 2.62
CA GLY A 98 2.29 4.57 2.04
C GLY A 98 2.89 5.29 0.83
N ILE A 99 2.05 5.74 -0.10
CA ILE A 99 2.52 6.49 -1.28
C ILE A 99 3.11 7.84 -0.88
N ASN A 100 2.47 8.56 0.06
CA ASN A 100 3.03 9.81 0.60
C ASN A 100 4.39 9.60 1.27
N LEU A 101 4.57 8.49 2.00
CA LEU A 101 5.85 8.16 2.63
C LEU A 101 6.94 8.05 1.55
N VAL A 102 6.70 7.31 0.48
CA VAL A 102 7.68 7.19 -0.64
C VAL A 102 7.92 8.54 -1.31
N ALA A 103 6.86 9.28 -1.63
CA ALA A 103 6.98 10.58 -2.27
C ALA A 103 7.77 11.59 -1.44
N ARG A 104 7.60 11.58 -0.10
CA ARG A 104 8.28 12.50 0.80
C ARG A 104 9.69 12.04 1.16
N ALA A 105 9.84 10.81 1.63
CA ALA A 105 11.14 10.32 2.10
C ALA A 105 12.12 10.07 0.94
N TRP A 106 11.70 9.28 -0.04
CA TRP A 106 12.56 9.00 -1.20
C TRP A 106 12.54 10.16 -2.22
N GLY A 107 11.36 10.66 -2.56
CA GLY A 107 11.19 11.60 -3.66
C GLY A 107 11.86 12.95 -3.44
N GLU A 108 11.70 13.56 -2.25
CA GLU A 108 12.31 14.87 -1.94
C GLU A 108 13.84 14.81 -1.91
N GLN A 109 14.41 13.65 -1.51
CA GLN A 109 15.84 13.45 -1.53
C GLN A 109 16.39 13.21 -2.94
N SER A 110 15.64 12.54 -3.81
CA SER A 110 16.13 11.95 -5.06
C SER A 110 15.83 12.81 -6.30
N LEU A 111 14.69 13.51 -6.34
CA LEU A 111 14.28 14.26 -7.52
C LEU A 111 14.90 15.66 -7.58
N ARG A 112 15.16 16.10 -8.80
CA ARG A 112 15.73 17.42 -9.13
C ARG A 112 14.88 18.13 -10.19
N PRO A 113 15.03 19.46 -10.36
CA PRO A 113 14.35 20.18 -11.44
C PRO A 113 14.64 19.56 -12.82
N GLY A 114 13.57 19.29 -13.57
CA GLY A 114 13.62 18.67 -14.89
C GLY A 114 13.51 17.14 -14.91
N ASP A 115 13.59 16.47 -13.76
CA ASP A 115 13.23 15.06 -13.65
C ASP A 115 11.73 14.84 -13.91
N GLU A 116 11.35 13.61 -14.27
CA GLU A 116 9.97 13.26 -14.61
C GLU A 116 9.44 12.15 -13.69
N ILE A 117 8.18 12.32 -13.30
CA ILE A 117 7.36 11.33 -12.59
C ILE A 117 6.31 10.86 -13.58
N LEU A 118 6.35 9.59 -13.95
CA LEU A 118 5.41 8.98 -14.88
C LEU A 118 4.27 8.32 -14.10
N LEU A 119 3.03 8.66 -14.44
CA LEU A 119 1.81 8.05 -13.93
C LEU A 119 1.01 7.45 -15.09
N THR A 120 -0.09 6.76 -14.80
CA THR A 120 -1.08 6.43 -15.82
C THR A 120 -2.33 7.32 -15.67
N GLU A 121 -3.16 7.39 -16.70
CA GLU A 121 -4.46 8.08 -16.60
C GLU A 121 -5.49 7.33 -15.76
N LEU A 122 -5.18 6.11 -15.32
CA LEU A 122 -6.06 5.28 -14.46
C LEU A 122 -5.87 5.52 -12.96
N GLU A 123 -5.01 6.46 -12.56
CA GLU A 123 -4.62 6.58 -11.15
C GLU A 123 -5.74 7.11 -10.25
N HIS A 124 -5.89 6.47 -9.11
CA HIS A 124 -6.63 7.04 -7.99
C HIS A 124 -5.92 8.30 -7.48
N HIS A 125 -6.67 9.27 -6.96
CA HIS A 125 -6.12 10.51 -6.40
C HIS A 125 -5.00 10.27 -5.38
N SER A 126 -5.06 9.18 -4.62
CA SER A 126 -4.00 8.77 -3.67
C SER A 126 -2.66 8.48 -4.33
N ASN A 127 -2.67 8.09 -5.62
CA ASN A 127 -1.46 7.86 -6.42
C ASN A 127 -1.23 8.93 -7.51
N MET A 128 -1.88 10.07 -7.38
CA MET A 128 -1.69 11.23 -8.26
C MET A 128 -1.23 12.45 -7.46
N VAL A 129 -2.01 12.85 -6.47
CA VAL A 129 -1.80 14.10 -5.71
C VAL A 129 -0.44 14.13 -4.99
N PRO A 130 0.05 13.09 -4.32
CA PRO A 130 1.37 13.11 -3.68
C PRO A 130 2.50 13.42 -4.66
N TRP A 131 2.42 12.89 -5.88
CA TRP A 131 3.41 13.12 -6.93
C TRP A 131 3.33 14.54 -7.52
N GLN A 132 2.13 15.10 -7.68
CA GLN A 132 1.94 16.50 -8.06
C GLN A 132 2.53 17.45 -7.01
N GLN A 133 2.30 17.16 -5.72
CA GLN A 133 2.89 17.91 -4.61
C GLN A 133 4.42 17.79 -4.57
N LEU A 134 4.96 16.60 -4.82
CA LEU A 134 6.39 16.38 -4.93
C LEU A 134 6.98 17.16 -6.09
N ALA A 135 6.37 17.10 -7.27
CA ALA A 135 6.81 17.85 -8.45
C ALA A 135 6.85 19.35 -8.20
N ALA A 136 5.84 19.90 -7.51
CA ALA A 136 5.81 21.32 -7.13
C ALA A 136 6.96 21.70 -6.18
N ARG A 137 7.37 20.81 -5.28
CA ARG A 137 8.47 21.09 -4.34
C ARG A 137 9.87 20.91 -4.95
N THR A 138 10.02 19.98 -5.89
CA THR A 138 11.33 19.61 -6.45
C THR A 138 11.64 20.24 -7.82
N GLY A 139 10.63 20.80 -8.48
CA GLY A 139 10.75 21.27 -9.88
C GLY A 139 10.70 20.13 -10.91
N ALA A 140 10.38 18.91 -10.49
CA ALA A 140 10.11 17.79 -11.39
C ALA A 140 8.78 17.99 -12.14
N LYS A 141 8.52 17.15 -13.15
CA LYS A 141 7.30 17.23 -13.97
C LYS A 141 6.53 15.91 -13.87
N VAL A 142 5.21 16.00 -13.69
CA VAL A 142 4.34 14.82 -13.80
C VAL A 142 3.93 14.65 -15.27
N ARG A 143 4.02 13.41 -15.75
CA ARG A 143 3.57 12.98 -17.08
C ARG A 143 2.66 11.80 -16.95
N PHE A 144 1.84 11.54 -17.97
CA PHE A 144 0.87 10.45 -17.97
C PHE A 144 1.04 9.55 -19.18
N VAL A 145 0.89 8.24 -18.95
CA VAL A 145 0.67 7.25 -19.99
C VAL A 145 -0.83 7.23 -20.27
N PRO A 146 -1.26 7.50 -21.53
CA PRO A 146 -2.68 7.51 -21.85
C PRO A 146 -3.28 6.11 -21.84
N ILE A 147 -4.59 6.04 -21.64
CA ILE A 147 -5.41 4.86 -21.91
C ILE A 147 -5.92 4.88 -23.36
N ASP A 148 -6.24 3.72 -23.88
CA ASP A 148 -6.94 3.57 -25.15
C ASP A 148 -8.47 3.66 -24.97
N GLU A 149 -9.22 3.46 -26.06
CA GLU A 149 -10.68 3.51 -26.09
C GLU A 149 -11.34 2.40 -25.24
N ASP A 150 -10.62 1.29 -25.01
CA ASP A 150 -11.04 0.18 -24.14
C ASP A 150 -10.64 0.41 -22.65
N GLY A 151 -10.05 1.54 -22.32
CA GLY A 151 -9.60 1.89 -20.97
C GLY A 151 -8.36 1.12 -20.52
N MET A 152 -7.53 0.66 -21.47
CA MET A 152 -6.31 -0.10 -21.19
C MET A 152 -5.07 0.78 -21.30
N VAL A 153 -4.09 0.56 -20.41
CA VAL A 153 -2.75 1.12 -20.57
C VAL A 153 -1.90 0.17 -21.39
N GLN A 154 -1.62 0.57 -22.63
CA GLN A 154 -0.83 -0.25 -23.55
C GLN A 154 0.65 -0.27 -23.16
N LEU A 155 1.26 -1.46 -23.16
CA LEU A 155 2.67 -1.65 -22.80
C LEU A 155 3.62 -0.80 -23.65
N ASP A 156 3.34 -0.68 -24.95
CA ASP A 156 4.13 0.13 -25.87
C ASP A 156 3.98 1.63 -25.60
N ALA A 157 2.81 2.09 -25.11
CA ALA A 157 2.63 3.46 -24.68
C ALA A 157 3.47 3.77 -23.44
N ALA A 158 3.49 2.86 -22.46
CA ALA A 158 4.34 2.97 -21.27
C ALA A 158 5.83 2.98 -21.67
N ARG A 159 6.25 2.09 -22.57
CA ARG A 159 7.63 2.03 -23.10
C ARG A 159 8.07 3.34 -23.76
N ARG A 160 7.21 3.94 -24.60
CA ARG A 160 7.52 5.24 -25.24
C ARG A 160 7.51 6.42 -24.27
N ALA A 161 6.74 6.34 -23.20
CA ALA A 161 6.66 7.39 -22.19
C ALA A 161 7.88 7.43 -21.27
N LEU A 162 8.47 6.27 -20.98
CA LEU A 162 9.71 6.16 -20.21
C LEU A 162 10.88 6.74 -21.01
N ASN A 163 11.71 7.57 -20.35
CA ASN A 163 12.89 8.19 -20.97
C ASN A 163 13.98 8.49 -19.92
N SER A 164 15.10 9.06 -20.36
CA SER A 164 16.27 9.33 -19.51
C SER A 164 16.04 10.31 -18.36
N LYS A 165 14.92 11.06 -18.36
CA LYS A 165 14.53 11.97 -17.29
C LYS A 165 13.57 11.32 -16.29
N THR A 166 12.94 10.21 -16.67
CA THR A 166 11.99 9.50 -15.80
C THR A 166 12.73 8.91 -14.60
N ARG A 167 12.29 9.24 -13.39
CA ARG A 167 12.84 8.73 -12.12
C ARG A 167 11.89 7.80 -11.39
N VAL A 168 10.59 8.04 -11.56
CA VAL A 168 9.53 7.25 -10.93
C VAL A 168 8.50 6.87 -11.99
N PHE A 169 8.06 5.62 -11.96
CA PHE A 169 6.84 5.17 -12.61
C PHE A 169 5.89 4.65 -11.52
N ALA A 170 4.84 5.43 -11.21
CA ALA A 170 3.83 5.05 -10.23
C ALA A 170 2.53 4.74 -10.96
N PHE A 171 1.94 3.56 -10.67
CA PHE A 171 0.76 3.07 -11.36
C PHE A 171 -0.09 2.15 -10.50
N ALA A 172 -1.41 2.12 -10.77
CA ALA A 172 -2.34 1.20 -10.15
C ALA A 172 -2.20 -0.21 -10.76
N ALA A 173 -2.19 -1.24 -9.93
CA ALA A 173 -2.24 -2.62 -10.40
C ALA A 173 -3.61 -2.97 -11.00
N VAL A 174 -4.69 -2.46 -10.37
CA VAL A 174 -6.08 -2.56 -10.84
C VAL A 174 -6.78 -1.23 -10.64
N SER A 175 -7.44 -0.74 -11.68
CA SER A 175 -8.22 0.50 -11.60
C SER A 175 -9.44 0.34 -10.70
N ASN A 176 -9.65 1.30 -9.80
CA ASN A 176 -10.84 1.35 -8.94
C ASN A 176 -12.12 1.80 -9.68
N VAL A 177 -12.00 2.31 -10.89
CA VAL A 177 -13.12 2.85 -11.69
C VAL A 177 -13.49 1.90 -12.83
N LEU A 178 -12.50 1.51 -13.64
CA LEU A 178 -12.72 0.69 -14.85
C LEU A 178 -12.49 -0.81 -14.59
N ALA A 179 -11.95 -1.19 -13.43
CA ALA A 179 -11.49 -2.54 -13.12
C ALA A 179 -10.43 -3.08 -14.10
N THR A 180 -9.81 -2.23 -14.91
CA THR A 180 -8.69 -2.56 -15.78
C THR A 180 -7.55 -3.12 -14.95
N VAL A 181 -7.06 -4.30 -15.32
CA VAL A 181 -5.89 -4.94 -14.71
C VAL A 181 -4.65 -4.60 -15.53
N ASN A 182 -3.72 -3.89 -14.92
CA ASN A 182 -2.47 -3.53 -15.56
C ASN A 182 -1.44 -4.67 -15.51
N PRO A 183 -0.57 -4.82 -16.51
CA PRO A 183 0.49 -5.83 -16.55
C PRO A 183 1.67 -5.41 -15.66
N VAL A 184 1.48 -5.56 -14.33
CA VAL A 184 2.40 -5.04 -13.30
C VAL A 184 3.83 -5.53 -13.50
N GLU A 185 4.01 -6.83 -13.76
CA GLU A 185 5.33 -7.43 -13.98
C GLU A 185 6.05 -6.81 -15.18
N ASP A 186 5.33 -6.59 -16.29
CA ASP A 186 5.89 -5.98 -17.48
C ASP A 186 6.24 -4.51 -17.28
N PHE A 187 5.37 -3.74 -16.59
CA PHE A 187 5.65 -2.34 -16.27
C PHE A 187 6.86 -2.20 -15.35
N CYS A 188 6.96 -3.04 -14.32
CA CYS A 188 8.12 -3.07 -13.43
C CYS A 188 9.40 -3.46 -14.17
N ARG A 189 9.32 -4.42 -15.11
CA ARG A 189 10.46 -4.82 -15.94
C ARG A 189 10.93 -3.69 -16.85
N LEU A 190 10.01 -3.01 -17.54
CA LEU A 190 10.33 -1.86 -18.39
C LEU A 190 11.00 -0.74 -17.61
N ALA A 191 10.47 -0.41 -16.44
CA ALA A 191 11.03 0.63 -15.57
C ALA A 191 12.45 0.26 -15.10
N ARG A 192 12.63 -0.99 -14.63
CA ARG A 192 13.92 -1.50 -14.17
C ARG A 192 15.00 -1.48 -15.26
N GLU A 193 14.67 -1.82 -16.52
CA GLU A 193 15.57 -1.75 -17.65
C GLU A 193 16.13 -0.34 -17.91
N GLN A 194 15.43 0.69 -17.44
CA GLN A 194 15.82 2.10 -17.55
C GLN A 194 16.27 2.72 -16.22
N GLY A 195 16.39 1.93 -15.17
CA GLY A 195 16.79 2.42 -13.84
C GLY A 195 15.73 3.31 -13.17
N VAL A 196 14.46 3.18 -13.56
CA VAL A 196 13.31 3.93 -13.03
C VAL A 196 12.72 3.19 -11.85
N LEU A 197 12.49 3.91 -10.75
CA LEU A 197 11.85 3.39 -9.54
C LEU A 197 10.36 3.15 -9.78
N THR A 198 9.85 2.02 -9.27
CA THR A 198 8.43 1.67 -9.39
C THR A 198 7.68 1.77 -8.08
N VAL A 199 6.48 2.36 -8.14
CA VAL A 199 5.54 2.42 -7.02
C VAL A 199 4.18 1.90 -7.50
N VAL A 200 3.72 0.80 -6.94
CA VAL A 200 2.48 0.15 -7.34
C VAL A 200 1.39 0.42 -6.31
N ASP A 201 0.33 1.09 -6.73
CA ASP A 201 -0.93 1.13 -5.97
C ASP A 201 -1.67 -0.19 -6.19
N ALA A 202 -1.60 -1.06 -5.20
CA ALA A 202 -2.23 -2.38 -5.23
C ALA A 202 -3.53 -2.45 -4.40
N ALA A 203 -4.13 -1.30 -4.07
CA ALA A 203 -5.31 -1.22 -3.20
C ALA A 203 -6.50 -2.04 -3.72
N GLN A 204 -6.67 -2.16 -5.03
CA GLN A 204 -7.72 -2.98 -5.64
C GLN A 204 -7.22 -4.36 -6.08
N HIS A 205 -5.91 -4.60 -6.14
CA HIS A 205 -5.36 -5.90 -6.56
C HIS A 205 -5.26 -6.88 -5.40
N VAL A 206 -4.61 -6.46 -4.31
CA VAL A 206 -4.33 -7.34 -3.14
C VAL A 206 -5.58 -8.01 -2.55
N PRO A 207 -6.77 -7.37 -2.52
CA PRO A 207 -7.99 -8.03 -2.05
C PRO A 207 -8.51 -9.15 -2.94
N HIS A 208 -8.12 -9.20 -4.21
CA HIS A 208 -8.78 -10.03 -5.23
C HIS A 208 -7.88 -11.10 -5.83
N ASP A 209 -6.58 -10.82 -5.96
CA ASP A 209 -5.64 -11.70 -6.63
C ASP A 209 -4.39 -11.98 -5.78
N PRO A 210 -3.78 -13.16 -5.91
CA PRO A 210 -2.50 -13.46 -5.29
C PRO A 210 -1.45 -12.44 -5.71
N THR A 211 -0.74 -11.92 -4.72
CA THR A 211 0.28 -10.88 -4.92
C THR A 211 1.65 -11.44 -4.58
N ASP A 212 2.56 -11.46 -5.56
CA ASP A 212 3.95 -11.85 -5.39
C ASP A 212 4.85 -10.66 -5.77
N VAL A 213 5.28 -9.93 -4.77
CA VAL A 213 6.09 -8.71 -4.97
C VAL A 213 7.49 -9.02 -5.52
N LYS A 214 8.02 -10.23 -5.28
CA LYS A 214 9.30 -10.68 -5.83
C LYS A 214 9.17 -10.95 -7.32
N ARG A 215 8.11 -11.62 -7.75
CA ARG A 215 7.79 -11.85 -9.15
C ARG A 215 7.54 -10.53 -9.88
N TRP A 216 6.80 -9.61 -9.30
CA TRP A 216 6.58 -8.28 -9.89
C TRP A 216 7.88 -7.49 -10.06
N GLY A 217 8.81 -7.67 -9.12
CA GLY A 217 10.05 -6.91 -9.09
C GLY A 217 9.85 -5.42 -8.79
N ALA A 218 8.68 -5.05 -8.25
CA ALA A 218 8.36 -3.69 -7.83
C ALA A 218 9.30 -3.20 -6.72
N ASP A 219 9.63 -1.90 -6.72
CA ASP A 219 10.42 -1.32 -5.63
C ASP A 219 9.54 -1.05 -4.41
N PHE A 220 8.31 -0.55 -4.64
CA PHE A 220 7.31 -0.30 -3.59
C PHE A 220 5.93 -0.77 -4.02
N VAL A 221 5.15 -1.30 -3.07
CA VAL A 221 3.74 -1.70 -3.26
C VAL A 221 2.93 -1.23 -2.06
N ALA A 222 1.84 -0.51 -2.29
CA ALA A 222 0.99 0.02 -1.22
C ALA A 222 -0.46 -0.48 -1.33
N PHE A 223 -1.06 -0.81 -0.18
CA PHE A 223 -2.47 -1.19 -0.12
C PHE A 223 -3.10 -0.88 1.25
N SER A 224 -4.44 -1.01 1.35
CA SER A 224 -5.21 -0.65 2.54
C SER A 224 -5.96 -1.85 3.10
N GLY A 225 -5.92 -2.03 4.41
CA GLY A 225 -6.61 -3.12 5.10
C GLY A 225 -8.14 -3.08 4.94
N HIS A 226 -8.75 -1.88 4.92
CA HIS A 226 -10.20 -1.73 4.81
C HIS A 226 -10.80 -2.21 3.48
N LYS A 227 -10.00 -2.47 2.45
CA LYS A 227 -10.43 -3.04 1.17
C LYS A 227 -10.27 -4.56 1.10
N MET A 228 -9.57 -5.17 2.07
CA MET A 228 -9.32 -6.60 2.16
C MET A 228 -9.81 -7.19 3.49
N LEU A 229 -11.04 -6.87 3.87
CA LEU A 229 -11.74 -7.34 5.06
C LEU A 229 -11.16 -6.85 6.40
N GLY A 230 -10.08 -6.08 6.37
CA GLY A 230 -9.41 -5.54 7.55
C GLY A 230 -10.03 -4.25 8.10
N PRO A 231 -9.58 -3.74 9.23
CA PRO A 231 -10.07 -2.48 9.80
C PRO A 231 -9.63 -1.26 8.99
N THR A 232 -10.32 -0.12 9.23
CA THR A 232 -9.86 1.20 8.79
C THR A 232 -8.65 1.65 9.59
N GLY A 233 -7.86 2.58 9.04
CA GLY A 233 -6.71 3.16 9.75
C GLY A 233 -5.46 2.30 9.74
N ILE A 234 -5.46 1.21 8.96
CA ILE A 234 -4.29 0.36 8.72
C ILE A 234 -4.11 0.10 7.24
N GLY A 235 -2.88 0.11 6.79
CA GLY A 235 -2.43 -0.30 5.47
C GLY A 235 -0.99 -0.77 5.53
N VAL A 236 -0.48 -1.13 4.38
CA VAL A 236 0.86 -1.66 4.23
C VAL A 236 1.56 -0.94 3.09
N LEU A 237 2.82 -0.63 3.31
CA LEU A 237 3.80 -0.36 2.28
C LEU A 237 4.82 -1.51 2.32
N TYR A 238 4.88 -2.28 1.24
CA TYR A 238 6.05 -3.10 0.93
C TYR A 238 7.10 -2.21 0.27
N GLY A 239 8.35 -2.39 0.63
CA GLY A 239 9.48 -1.78 -0.07
C GLY A 239 10.66 -2.73 -0.06
N LYS A 240 11.40 -2.80 -1.17
CA LYS A 240 12.68 -3.53 -1.18
C LYS A 240 13.54 -3.00 -0.04
N PHE A 241 14.17 -3.92 0.70
CA PHE A 241 14.91 -3.56 1.92
C PHE A 241 15.94 -2.46 1.65
N GLU A 242 16.73 -2.59 0.58
CA GLU A 242 17.74 -1.60 0.20
C GLU A 242 17.17 -0.21 -0.15
N ARG A 243 15.91 -0.16 -0.59
CA ARG A 243 15.22 1.10 -0.86
C ARG A 243 14.74 1.76 0.43
N LEU A 244 14.18 0.97 1.35
CA LEU A 244 13.72 1.46 2.65
C LEU A 244 14.89 1.93 3.51
N ASP A 245 15.98 1.18 3.54
CA ASP A 245 17.19 1.46 4.33
C ASP A 245 17.90 2.74 3.88
N ALA A 246 17.81 3.07 2.58
CA ALA A 246 18.41 4.28 2.01
C ALA A 246 17.56 5.55 2.19
N MET A 247 16.32 5.43 2.67
CA MET A 247 15.43 6.60 2.85
C MET A 247 15.68 7.28 4.20
N PRO A 248 15.64 8.62 4.25
CA PRO A 248 15.57 9.32 5.52
C PRO A 248 14.27 9.00 6.26
N PRO A 249 14.23 9.13 7.59
CA PRO A 249 13.01 8.96 8.35
C PRO A 249 11.89 9.89 7.86
N PHE A 250 10.69 9.32 7.60
CA PHE A 250 9.52 10.09 7.18
C PHE A 250 8.90 10.89 8.32
N LEU A 251 8.80 10.26 9.51
CA LEU A 251 8.29 10.89 10.72
C LEU A 251 9.39 10.91 11.77
N GLY A 252 9.66 12.07 12.34
CA GLY A 252 10.57 12.22 13.48
C GLY A 252 9.86 11.94 14.80
N GLY A 253 10.55 11.35 15.75
CA GLY A 253 10.02 11.10 17.09
C GLY A 253 10.47 9.77 17.69
N GLY A 254 9.59 9.13 18.43
CA GLY A 254 9.88 7.84 19.07
C GLY A 254 10.06 6.71 18.05
N SER A 255 10.81 5.69 18.44
CA SER A 255 11.07 4.43 17.70
C SER A 255 11.90 4.53 16.41
N MET A 256 12.43 5.71 16.06
CA MET A 256 13.24 5.90 14.88
C MET A 256 14.61 6.52 15.18
N ILE A 257 14.91 6.76 16.44
CA ILE A 257 16.14 7.41 16.90
C ILE A 257 17.09 6.39 17.54
N ASP A 258 18.38 6.49 17.22
CA ASP A 258 19.46 5.85 17.97
C ASP A 258 19.91 6.79 19.10
N ARG A 259 20.20 8.05 18.78
CA ARG A 259 20.67 9.04 19.74
C ARG A 259 19.99 10.39 19.56
N VAL A 260 19.64 11.04 20.67
CA VAL A 260 19.16 12.43 20.72
C VAL A 260 20.06 13.28 21.61
N THR A 261 20.38 14.47 21.13
CA THR A 261 21.08 15.53 21.90
C THR A 261 20.26 16.81 21.80
N TRP A 262 20.72 17.86 22.51
CA TRP A 262 20.06 19.18 22.42
C TRP A 262 20.18 19.81 21.03
N ASP A 263 21.23 19.46 20.27
CA ASP A 263 21.56 20.06 18.97
C ASP A 263 21.12 19.18 17.78
N GLY A 264 20.65 17.94 18.02
CA GLY A 264 20.27 17.05 16.92
C GLY A 264 19.98 15.61 17.35
N PHE A 265 19.76 14.77 16.33
CA PHE A 265 19.52 13.34 16.50
C PHE A 265 20.19 12.51 15.39
N THR A 266 20.41 11.22 15.68
CA THR A 266 20.72 10.20 14.67
C THR A 266 19.57 9.20 14.60
N PRO A 267 19.13 8.79 13.38
CA PRO A 267 18.11 7.77 13.22
C PRO A 267 18.63 6.38 13.52
#